data_c0d9822154ad6fb5554a6b2569488817
#
_entry.id   c0d9822154ad6fb5554a6b2569488817
#
_cell.length_a   1.000
_cell.length_b   1.000
_cell.length_c   1.000
_cell.angle_alpha   90.00
_cell.angle_beta   90.00
_cell.angle_gamma   90.00
#
_symmetry.space_group_name_H-M   'P 1'
#
loop_
_entity.id
_entity.type
_entity.pdbx_description
1 polymer ?
#
loop_
_entity_poly.entity_id
_entity_poly.type
_entity_poly.pdbx_seq_one_letter_code
_entity_poly.pdbx_strand_id
1 'polypeptide(L)'
;GKDAVVITNLDGNVLTYGIVDGALIWQRAGLPVNTIVYGAPSPAVSGNQMVITGYGGDISLVEANSGDVTWSDSLAAFSPRTPLQGLGDIRAHPVHDGGVVFAVSQAGQTAAFNARSGLLLWDQPIGGIEMPWLAGKSLFLITIDGRLYALRRNDGAVRWVVDLPGALPKGIVASEDIPRYVGPIVVEGRVMVISKSGKLLSFDANTGDGQETLRVGSNVVTPPQLGAGMMFVLSNNGSLSAFR
;
A
#
# COMPACT_ATOMS: atom_id res chain seq x y z
N GLY A 1 18.56 4.41 -14.84
CA GLY A 1 18.18 3.03 -15.07
C GLY A 1 17.77 2.83 -16.52
N LYS A 2 17.78 1.62 -17.00
CA LYS A 2 17.23 1.31 -18.34
C LYS A 2 15.72 1.49 -18.27
N ASP A 3 15.12 2.06 -19.31
CA ASP A 3 13.68 2.20 -19.44
C ASP A 3 13.04 0.80 -19.53
N ALA A 4 12.36 0.38 -18.49
CA ALA A 4 11.77 -0.95 -18.38
C ALA A 4 10.37 -0.86 -17.77
N VAL A 5 9.50 -1.79 -18.14
CA VAL A 5 8.19 -2.01 -17.54
C VAL A 5 8.27 -3.27 -16.69
N VAL A 6 7.81 -3.18 -15.45
CA VAL A 6 7.73 -4.30 -14.52
C VAL A 6 6.27 -4.69 -14.33
N ILE A 7 5.99 -5.97 -14.43
CA ILE A 7 4.66 -6.55 -14.29
C ILE A 7 4.71 -7.64 -13.24
N THR A 8 3.79 -7.60 -12.27
CA THR A 8 3.51 -8.72 -11.38
C THR A 8 2.21 -9.38 -11.84
N ASN A 9 2.22 -10.67 -12.12
CA ASN A 9 1.03 -11.42 -12.51
C ASN A 9 0.34 -12.07 -11.29
N LEU A 10 -0.82 -12.68 -11.51
CA LEU A 10 -1.60 -13.33 -10.46
C LEU A 10 -0.92 -14.56 -9.85
N ASP A 11 0.03 -15.18 -10.53
CA ASP A 11 0.84 -16.29 -10.00
C ASP A 11 2.00 -15.78 -9.12
N GLY A 12 2.11 -14.44 -8.92
CA GLY A 12 3.19 -13.81 -8.19
C GLY A 12 4.50 -13.70 -8.96
N ASN A 13 4.52 -14.07 -10.25
CA ASN A 13 5.71 -13.90 -11.07
C ASN A 13 5.94 -12.43 -11.37
N VAL A 14 7.19 -12.01 -11.29
CA VAL A 14 7.64 -10.67 -11.67
C VAL A 14 8.39 -10.76 -12.99
N LEU A 15 7.94 -9.98 -13.96
CA LEU A 15 8.52 -9.94 -15.31
C LEU A 15 8.93 -8.50 -15.63
N THR A 16 10.12 -8.34 -16.18
CA THR A 16 10.66 -7.04 -16.57
C THR A 16 10.94 -7.03 -18.06
N TYR A 17 10.36 -6.06 -18.76
CA TYR A 17 10.46 -5.91 -20.21
C TYR A 17 11.11 -4.58 -20.57
N GLY A 18 11.89 -4.56 -21.62
CA GLY A 18 12.41 -3.33 -22.22
C GLY A 18 11.26 -2.49 -22.79
N ILE A 19 11.26 -1.19 -22.52
CA ILE A 19 10.17 -0.29 -22.97
C ILE A 19 10.23 -0.04 -24.47
N VAL A 20 11.40 -0.17 -25.09
CA VAL A 20 11.63 0.15 -26.50
C VAL A 20 11.21 -0.99 -27.43
N ASP A 21 11.54 -2.22 -27.05
CA ASP A 21 11.40 -3.40 -27.91
C ASP A 21 10.46 -4.47 -27.33
N GLY A 22 9.99 -4.29 -26.08
CA GLY A 22 9.18 -5.28 -25.38
C GLY A 22 9.91 -6.59 -25.07
N ALA A 23 11.24 -6.63 -25.23
CA ALA A 23 12.02 -7.83 -24.94
C ALA A 23 12.03 -8.15 -23.44
N LEU A 24 11.89 -9.42 -23.08
CA LEU A 24 12.02 -9.87 -21.69
C LEU A 24 13.48 -9.66 -21.26
N ILE A 25 13.69 -8.85 -20.22
CA ILE A 25 15.02 -8.60 -19.64
C ILE A 25 15.33 -9.68 -18.61
N TRP A 26 14.41 -9.90 -17.66
CA TRP A 26 14.47 -10.96 -16.67
C TRP A 26 13.09 -11.31 -16.15
N GLN A 27 12.97 -12.50 -15.58
CA GLN A 27 11.78 -12.94 -14.85
C GLN A 27 12.16 -13.63 -13.57
N ARG A 28 11.28 -13.51 -12.56
CA ARG A 28 11.37 -14.18 -11.28
C ARG A 28 10.06 -14.89 -11.00
N ALA A 29 10.13 -16.18 -10.70
CA ALA A 29 8.96 -16.94 -10.29
C ALA A 29 8.49 -16.49 -8.90
N GLY A 30 7.18 -16.35 -8.73
CA GLY A 30 6.56 -16.20 -7.42
C GLY A 30 6.65 -17.49 -6.61
N LEU A 31 6.39 -17.38 -5.31
CA LEU A 31 6.24 -18.58 -4.48
C LEU A 31 4.90 -19.25 -4.79
N PRO A 32 4.84 -20.58 -4.87
CA PRO A 32 3.60 -21.30 -5.06
C PRO A 32 2.62 -20.98 -3.92
N VAL A 33 1.40 -20.59 -4.27
CA VAL A 33 0.35 -20.31 -3.28
C VAL A 33 -0.83 -21.23 -3.48
N ASN A 34 -1.36 -21.77 -2.38
CA ASN A 34 -2.53 -22.63 -2.40
C ASN A 34 -3.87 -21.89 -2.45
N THR A 35 -3.84 -20.56 -2.23
CA THR A 35 -5.04 -19.71 -2.20
C THR A 35 -4.68 -18.35 -2.79
N ILE A 36 -5.33 -17.96 -3.87
CA ILE A 36 -5.13 -16.67 -4.52
C ILE A 36 -6.18 -15.70 -4.00
N VAL A 37 -5.75 -14.64 -3.31
CA VAL A 37 -6.58 -13.45 -3.09
C VAL A 37 -6.31 -12.49 -4.24
N TYR A 38 -7.34 -12.10 -5.00
CA TYR A 38 -7.20 -11.27 -6.19
C TYR A 38 -6.41 -9.99 -5.94
N GLY A 39 -5.37 -9.76 -6.73
CA GLY A 39 -4.56 -8.55 -6.78
C GLY A 39 -3.09 -8.81 -6.44
N ALA A 40 -2.21 -8.56 -7.40
CA ALA A 40 -0.78 -8.54 -7.18
C ALA A 40 -0.33 -7.09 -6.98
N PRO A 41 0.35 -6.74 -5.87
CA PRO A 41 0.85 -5.39 -5.67
C PRO A 41 1.93 -5.06 -6.69
N SER A 42 1.90 -3.82 -7.20
CA SER A 42 2.99 -3.35 -8.06
C SER A 42 4.25 -3.17 -7.24
N PRO A 43 5.43 -3.55 -7.77
CA PRO A 43 6.70 -3.31 -7.10
C PRO A 43 7.00 -1.82 -6.93
N ALA A 44 7.70 -1.47 -5.85
CA ALA A 44 8.23 -0.12 -5.66
C ALA A 44 9.66 -0.04 -6.17
N VAL A 45 9.93 0.92 -7.05
CA VAL A 45 11.25 1.11 -7.68
C VAL A 45 11.89 2.41 -7.19
N SER A 46 13.14 2.34 -6.77
CA SER A 46 13.95 3.49 -6.39
C SER A 46 15.39 3.31 -6.87
N GLY A 47 15.78 4.06 -7.93
CA GLY A 47 17.06 3.87 -8.60
C GLY A 47 17.20 2.48 -9.21
N ASN A 48 18.23 1.71 -8.81
CA ASN A 48 18.42 0.32 -9.22
C ASN A 48 17.87 -0.69 -8.20
N GLN A 49 17.11 -0.25 -7.22
CA GLN A 49 16.47 -1.12 -6.23
C GLN A 49 14.98 -1.25 -6.50
N MET A 50 14.47 -2.46 -6.35
CA MET A 50 13.06 -2.75 -6.50
C MET A 50 12.59 -3.62 -5.34
N VAL A 51 11.51 -3.20 -4.70
CA VAL A 51 10.84 -3.98 -3.65
C VAL A 51 9.73 -4.77 -4.28
N ILE A 52 9.78 -6.07 -4.11
CA ILE A 52 8.76 -7.03 -4.53
C ILE A 52 8.10 -7.59 -3.27
N THR A 53 6.78 -7.62 -3.26
CA THR A 53 6.00 -8.27 -2.22
C THR A 53 5.21 -9.42 -2.81
N GLY A 54 5.03 -10.47 -2.03
CA GLY A 54 4.39 -11.70 -2.49
C GLY A 54 3.25 -12.15 -1.59
N TYR A 55 2.64 -13.23 -2.02
CA TYR A 55 1.66 -13.96 -1.23
C TYR A 55 2.34 -14.59 -0.01
N GLY A 56 1.61 -14.73 1.10
CA GLY A 56 2.17 -15.27 2.33
C GLY A 56 2.98 -14.27 3.17
N GLY A 57 3.00 -13.00 2.77
CA GLY A 57 3.69 -11.94 3.52
C GLY A 57 5.15 -11.73 3.13
N ASP A 58 5.62 -12.38 2.08
CA ASP A 58 7.00 -12.26 1.65
C ASP A 58 7.31 -10.87 1.09
N ILE A 59 8.50 -10.39 1.41
CA ILE A 59 9.06 -9.14 0.90
C ILE A 59 10.51 -9.37 0.48
N SER A 60 10.89 -8.87 -0.67
CA SER A 60 12.26 -8.96 -1.18
C SER A 60 12.70 -7.63 -1.77
N LEU A 61 13.94 -7.25 -1.53
CA LEU A 61 14.61 -6.23 -2.31
C LEU A 61 15.46 -6.92 -3.37
N VAL A 62 15.29 -6.50 -4.61
CA VAL A 62 16.05 -7.01 -5.76
C VAL A 62 16.70 -5.86 -6.53
N GLU A 63 17.73 -6.18 -7.29
CA GLU A 63 18.28 -5.24 -8.27
C GLU A 63 17.34 -5.13 -9.48
N ALA A 64 16.90 -3.92 -9.81
CA ALA A 64 15.91 -3.71 -10.88
C ALA A 64 16.42 -4.13 -12.27
N ASN A 65 17.74 -4.08 -12.50
CA ASN A 65 18.33 -4.41 -13.79
C ASN A 65 18.52 -5.92 -14.02
N SER A 66 18.67 -6.72 -12.97
CA SER A 66 18.98 -8.16 -13.07
C SER A 66 17.95 -9.07 -12.40
N GLY A 67 17.17 -8.54 -11.45
CA GLY A 67 16.29 -9.35 -10.62
C GLY A 67 17.00 -10.10 -9.49
N ASP A 68 18.30 -9.86 -9.30
CA ASP A 68 19.09 -10.49 -8.23
C ASP A 68 18.62 -10.04 -6.85
N VAL A 69 18.45 -11.00 -5.93
CA VAL A 69 17.96 -10.71 -4.58
C VAL A 69 19.08 -10.14 -3.73
N THR A 70 18.85 -8.96 -3.20
CA THR A 70 19.74 -8.34 -2.19
C THR A 70 19.42 -8.91 -0.81
N TRP A 71 18.15 -8.96 -0.45
CA TRP A 71 17.66 -9.58 0.78
C TRP A 71 16.18 -9.97 0.64
N SER A 72 15.73 -10.89 1.51
CA SER A 72 14.32 -11.28 1.64
C SER A 72 13.96 -11.42 3.11
N ASP A 73 12.70 -11.12 3.43
CA ASP A 73 12.11 -11.28 4.76
C ASP A 73 10.60 -11.61 4.61
N SER A 74 9.89 -11.79 5.71
CA SER A 74 8.45 -12.06 5.70
C SER A 74 7.72 -11.37 6.83
N LEU A 75 6.66 -10.62 6.51
CA LEU A 75 5.77 -10.02 7.51
C LEU A 75 4.92 -11.07 8.23
N ALA A 76 4.73 -12.26 7.66
CA ALA A 76 3.99 -13.34 8.30
C ALA A 76 4.69 -13.88 9.57
N ALA A 77 6.01 -13.76 9.65
CA ALA A 77 6.79 -14.24 10.79
C ALA A 77 6.54 -13.48 12.09
N PHE A 78 6.00 -12.26 12.02
CA PHE A 78 5.83 -11.36 13.19
C PHE A 78 4.47 -11.47 13.89
N SER A 79 3.52 -12.26 13.40
CA SER A 79 2.16 -12.30 13.98
C SER A 79 1.49 -13.67 14.02
N PRO A 80 1.76 -14.51 15.04
CA PRO A 80 0.93 -15.69 15.29
C PRO A 80 -0.17 -15.36 16.32
N ARG A 81 -1.22 -14.65 15.96
CA ARG A 81 -2.27 -14.35 16.97
C ARG A 81 -3.69 -14.80 16.66
N THR A 82 -4.03 -15.14 15.41
CA THR A 82 -5.33 -15.76 15.08
C THR A 82 -5.25 -16.69 13.87
N PRO A 83 -6.13 -17.71 13.76
CA PRO A 83 -6.17 -18.64 12.60
C PRO A 83 -6.46 -17.95 11.25
N LEU A 84 -7.11 -16.77 11.24
CA LEU A 84 -7.37 -15.98 10.05
C LEU A 84 -6.14 -15.16 9.60
N GLN A 85 -5.14 -14.98 10.46
CA GLN A 85 -3.87 -14.35 10.15
C GLN A 85 -2.91 -15.25 9.34
N GLY A 86 -3.29 -16.51 9.07
CA GLY A 86 -2.58 -17.39 8.15
C GLY A 86 -2.60 -16.97 6.68
N LEU A 87 -3.38 -15.92 6.34
CA LEU A 87 -3.36 -15.28 5.03
C LEU A 87 -2.52 -13.99 5.12
N GLY A 88 -1.21 -14.15 5.32
CA GLY A 88 -0.26 -13.04 5.49
C GLY A 88 -0.03 -12.18 4.25
N ASP A 89 -0.92 -12.22 3.27
CA ASP A 89 -0.76 -11.57 1.98
C ASP A 89 -0.49 -10.06 2.12
N ILE A 90 0.56 -9.60 1.46
CA ILE A 90 0.80 -8.17 1.26
C ILE A 90 0.07 -7.78 -0.02
N ARG A 91 -1.07 -7.10 0.12
CA ARG A 91 -1.86 -6.56 -1.00
C ARG A 91 -1.57 -5.10 -1.27
N ALA A 92 -1.14 -4.38 -0.25
CA ALA A 92 -0.72 -2.99 -0.38
C ALA A 92 0.56 -2.89 -1.21
N HIS A 93 0.63 -1.91 -2.11
CA HIS A 93 1.89 -1.60 -2.77
C HIS A 93 2.93 -1.19 -1.73
N PRO A 94 4.15 -1.75 -1.74
CA PRO A 94 5.21 -1.30 -0.84
C PRO A 94 5.65 0.12 -1.18
N VAL A 95 6.29 0.79 -0.24
CA VAL A 95 6.89 2.11 -0.46
C VAL A 95 8.39 2.02 -0.17
N HIS A 96 9.19 2.51 -1.11
CA HIS A 96 10.64 2.62 -0.95
C HIS A 96 11.06 4.08 -1.02
N ASP A 97 11.48 4.65 0.11
CA ASP A 97 11.89 6.04 0.18
C ASP A 97 13.02 6.26 1.20
N GLY A 98 14.02 7.06 0.82
CA GLY A 98 15.13 7.47 1.69
C GLY A 98 15.89 6.32 2.33
N GLY A 99 16.06 5.19 1.64
CA GLY A 99 16.77 4.01 2.16
C GLY A 99 15.95 3.17 3.14
N VAL A 100 14.64 3.40 3.22
CA VAL A 100 13.69 2.62 4.04
C VAL A 100 12.61 2.03 3.15
N VAL A 101 12.30 0.77 3.39
CA VAL A 101 11.18 0.05 2.76
C VAL A 101 10.05 -0.07 3.76
N PHE A 102 8.85 0.35 3.38
CA PHE A 102 7.64 0.20 4.18
C PHE A 102 6.71 -0.81 3.50
N ALA A 103 6.20 -1.75 4.28
CA ALA A 103 5.25 -2.75 3.82
C ALA A 103 4.09 -2.88 4.79
N VAL A 104 2.90 -3.12 4.24
CA VAL A 104 1.65 -3.28 4.99
C VAL A 104 1.00 -4.58 4.56
N SER A 105 0.76 -5.49 5.50
CA SER A 105 0.06 -6.75 5.24
C SER A 105 -1.42 -6.66 5.57
N GLN A 106 -2.23 -7.42 4.86
CA GLN A 106 -3.65 -7.59 5.18
C GLN A 106 -3.84 -8.27 6.53
N ALA A 107 -2.91 -9.14 6.94
CA ALA A 107 -2.95 -9.89 8.18
C ALA A 107 -2.80 -9.04 9.46
N GLY A 108 -2.57 -7.74 9.33
CA GLY A 108 -2.55 -6.84 10.46
C GLY A 108 -1.17 -6.33 10.85
N GLN A 109 -0.21 -6.27 9.92
CA GLN A 109 1.14 -5.83 10.21
C GLN A 109 1.58 -4.70 9.27
N THR A 110 2.23 -3.69 9.83
CA THR A 110 2.99 -2.67 9.10
C THR A 110 4.42 -2.70 9.60
N ALA A 111 5.38 -2.75 8.70
CA ALA A 111 6.80 -2.81 9.05
C ALA A 111 7.65 -1.87 8.19
N ALA A 112 8.78 -1.44 8.75
CA ALA A 112 9.82 -0.71 8.05
C ALA A 112 11.14 -1.47 8.13
N PHE A 113 11.81 -1.57 6.99
CA PHE A 113 13.09 -2.25 6.84
C PHE A 113 14.16 -1.29 6.33
N ASN A 114 15.38 -1.46 6.77
CA ASN A 114 16.52 -0.82 6.15
C ASN A 114 16.71 -1.39 4.73
N ALA A 115 16.61 -0.56 3.72
CA ALA A 115 16.68 -1.00 2.31
C ALA A 115 18.02 -1.65 1.95
N ARG A 116 19.13 -1.26 2.61
CA ARG A 116 20.45 -1.79 2.30
C ARG A 116 20.69 -3.17 2.91
N SER A 117 20.25 -3.36 4.17
CA SER A 117 20.58 -4.56 4.94
C SER A 117 19.41 -5.55 5.12
N GLY A 118 18.18 -5.14 4.84
CA GLY A 118 16.98 -5.90 5.15
C GLY A 118 16.61 -5.93 6.63
N LEU A 119 17.38 -5.27 7.50
CA LEU A 119 17.10 -5.28 8.93
C LEU A 119 15.78 -4.57 9.24
N LEU A 120 14.94 -5.22 10.04
CA LEU A 120 13.73 -4.62 10.58
C LEU A 120 14.09 -3.41 11.45
N LEU A 121 13.54 -2.24 11.13
CA LEU A 121 13.70 -1.01 11.89
C LEU A 121 12.62 -0.88 12.96
N TRP A 122 11.39 -1.16 12.59
CA TRP A 122 10.23 -1.18 13.48
C TRP A 122 9.08 -1.93 12.82
N ASP A 123 8.14 -2.38 13.65
CA ASP A 123 6.87 -2.95 13.24
C ASP A 123 5.72 -2.48 14.14
N GLN A 124 4.49 -2.54 13.61
CA GLN A 124 3.25 -2.22 14.31
C GLN A 124 2.16 -3.23 13.95
N PRO A 125 1.33 -3.64 14.92
CA PRO A 125 0.21 -4.56 14.68
C PRO A 125 -0.99 -3.80 14.06
N ILE A 126 -0.75 -3.17 12.92
CA ILE A 126 -1.71 -2.37 12.16
C ILE A 126 -1.61 -2.80 10.71
N GLY A 127 -2.68 -3.31 10.12
CA GLY A 127 -2.69 -3.80 8.74
C GLY A 127 -3.67 -3.08 7.84
N GLY A 128 -3.47 -3.24 6.55
CA GLY A 128 -4.30 -2.64 5.52
C GLY A 128 -4.11 -3.32 4.16
N ILE A 129 -4.86 -2.87 3.18
CA ILE A 129 -4.79 -3.35 1.79
C ILE A 129 -4.46 -2.24 0.81
N GLU A 130 -4.57 -0.99 1.25
CA GLU A 130 -4.25 0.18 0.45
C GLU A 130 -2.77 0.55 0.59
N MET A 131 -2.22 1.15 -0.46
CA MET A 131 -0.85 1.66 -0.44
C MET A 131 -0.69 2.72 0.67
N PRO A 132 0.27 2.57 1.59
CA PRO A 132 0.53 3.61 2.58
C PRO A 132 1.14 4.85 1.90
N TRP A 133 0.84 6.03 2.42
CA TRP A 133 1.35 7.29 1.89
C TRP A 133 2.37 7.92 2.82
N LEU A 134 3.56 8.20 2.27
CA LEU A 134 4.60 8.93 2.99
C LEU A 134 4.50 10.42 2.71
N ALA A 135 4.42 11.22 3.77
CA ALA A 135 4.57 12.67 3.67
C ALA A 135 5.36 13.20 4.88
N GLY A 136 6.50 13.82 4.60
CA GLY A 136 7.39 14.35 5.63
C GLY A 136 7.85 13.29 6.62
N LYS A 137 7.48 13.46 7.90
CA LYS A 137 7.84 12.54 9.00
C LYS A 137 6.74 11.53 9.33
N SER A 138 5.72 11.41 8.51
CA SER A 138 4.55 10.57 8.76
C SER A 138 4.32 9.56 7.64
N LEU A 139 3.87 8.37 8.05
CA LEU A 139 3.30 7.33 7.21
C LEU A 139 1.80 7.26 7.50
N PHE A 140 0.99 7.44 6.49
CA PHE A 140 -0.47 7.36 6.59
C PHE A 140 -0.95 6.05 5.98
N LEU A 141 -1.89 5.37 6.64
CA LEU A 141 -2.48 4.13 6.14
C LEU A 141 -3.94 3.99 6.56
N ILE A 142 -4.70 3.26 5.76
CA ILE A 142 -6.10 2.92 6.03
C ILE A 142 -6.15 1.43 6.37
N THR A 143 -6.78 1.12 7.51
CA THR A 143 -6.99 -0.26 7.93
C THR A 143 -8.26 -0.85 7.31
N ILE A 144 -8.32 -2.19 7.23
CA ILE A 144 -9.50 -2.89 6.70
C ILE A 144 -10.75 -2.69 7.56
N ASP A 145 -10.60 -2.36 8.84
CA ASP A 145 -11.70 -2.05 9.77
C ASP A 145 -12.13 -0.58 9.72
N GLY A 146 -11.61 0.20 8.77
CA GLY A 146 -12.05 1.56 8.49
C GLY A 146 -11.42 2.65 9.35
N ARG A 147 -10.17 2.48 9.78
CA ARG A 147 -9.41 3.52 10.49
C ARG A 147 -8.33 4.12 9.64
N LEU A 148 -8.16 5.43 9.76
CA LEU A 148 -7.03 6.16 9.19
C LEU A 148 -5.99 6.41 10.29
N TYR A 149 -4.77 5.91 10.08
CA TYR A 149 -3.64 6.09 10.98
C TYR A 149 -2.62 7.04 10.41
N ALA A 150 -2.01 7.83 11.28
CA ALA A 150 -0.72 8.45 11.03
C ALA A 150 0.33 7.85 11.98
N LEU A 151 1.34 7.23 11.40
CA LEU A 151 2.48 6.69 12.13
C LEU A 151 3.68 7.61 11.96
N ARG A 152 4.53 7.67 12.97
CA ARG A 152 5.83 8.33 12.83
C ARG A 152 6.75 7.45 11.98
N ARG A 153 7.31 8.03 10.92
CA ARG A 153 8.13 7.32 9.93
C ARG A 153 9.32 6.55 10.56
N ASN A 154 9.96 7.13 11.58
CA ASN A 154 11.24 6.63 12.08
C ASN A 154 11.13 5.43 13.02
N ASP A 155 10.02 5.29 13.75
CA ASP A 155 9.85 4.29 14.81
C ASP A 155 8.44 3.67 14.83
N GLY A 156 7.59 4.01 13.87
CA GLY A 156 6.24 3.46 13.75
C GLY A 156 5.25 3.92 14.83
N ALA A 157 5.65 4.80 15.76
CA ALA A 157 4.75 5.23 16.81
C ALA A 157 3.51 5.95 16.25
N VAL A 158 2.33 5.58 16.77
CA VAL A 158 1.06 6.21 16.37
C VAL A 158 1.05 7.67 16.81
N ARG A 159 0.87 8.58 15.84
CA ARG A 159 0.70 10.01 16.08
C ARG A 159 -0.75 10.34 16.38
N TRP A 160 -1.63 9.81 15.53
CA TRP A 160 -3.07 9.92 15.71
C TRP A 160 -3.79 8.79 14.93
N VAL A 161 -5.04 8.56 15.29
CA VAL A 161 -5.95 7.64 14.61
C VAL A 161 -7.34 8.27 14.55
N VAL A 162 -8.01 8.09 13.40
CA VAL A 162 -9.38 8.55 13.17
C VAL A 162 -10.23 7.38 12.73
N ASP A 163 -11.36 7.17 13.38
CA ASP A 163 -12.39 6.24 12.91
C ASP A 163 -13.13 6.89 11.74
N LEU A 164 -13.01 6.30 10.55
CA LEU A 164 -13.75 6.74 9.37
C LEU A 164 -15.23 6.34 9.49
N PRO A 165 -16.17 7.05 8.85
CA PRO A 165 -17.59 6.69 8.90
C PRO A 165 -17.84 5.22 8.57
N GLY A 166 -18.43 4.47 9.49
CA GLY A 166 -18.67 3.04 9.38
C GLY A 166 -17.49 2.15 9.81
N ALA A 167 -16.48 2.70 10.47
CA ALA A 167 -15.41 1.91 11.08
C ALA A 167 -16.00 0.86 12.04
N LEU A 168 -15.41 -0.35 12.00
CA LEU A 168 -15.83 -1.44 12.87
C LEU A 168 -15.23 -1.31 14.27
N PRO A 169 -15.90 -1.83 15.30
CA PRO A 169 -15.30 -2.02 16.62
C PRO A 169 -14.02 -2.86 16.53
N LYS A 170 -13.04 -2.56 17.40
CA LYS A 170 -11.78 -3.31 17.43
C LYS A 170 -12.02 -4.80 17.65
N GLY A 171 -11.38 -5.64 16.83
CA GLY A 171 -11.43 -7.11 16.93
C GLY A 171 -12.58 -7.76 16.19
N ILE A 172 -13.42 -6.99 15.50
CA ILE A 172 -14.43 -7.56 14.59
C ILE A 172 -13.80 -7.72 13.21
N VAL A 173 -13.85 -8.93 12.67
CA VAL A 173 -13.41 -9.23 11.31
C VAL A 173 -14.45 -8.68 10.33
N ALA A 174 -13.95 -8.09 9.27
CA ALA A 174 -14.71 -7.46 8.22
C ALA A 174 -15.88 -8.31 7.69
N SER A 175 -17.10 -7.76 7.72
CA SER A 175 -18.22 -8.24 6.93
C SER A 175 -18.24 -7.56 5.56
N GLU A 176 -19.07 -8.06 4.62
CA GLU A 176 -19.19 -7.48 3.26
C GLU A 176 -19.66 -6.02 3.24
N ASP A 177 -20.23 -5.54 4.32
CA ASP A 177 -20.86 -4.21 4.45
C ASP A 177 -19.88 -3.10 4.95
N ILE A 178 -18.59 -3.36 5.08
CA ILE A 178 -17.65 -2.33 5.52
C ILE A 178 -17.48 -1.28 4.44
N PRO A 179 -17.61 0.01 4.79
CA PRO A 179 -17.30 1.08 3.86
C PRO A 179 -15.84 0.98 3.44
N ARG A 180 -15.60 0.62 2.19
CA ARG A 180 -14.25 0.62 1.64
C ARG A 180 -13.83 2.05 1.35
N TYR A 181 -12.64 2.38 1.78
CA TYR A 181 -11.96 3.62 1.47
C TYR A 181 -10.77 3.34 0.59
N VAL A 182 -10.47 4.26 -0.33
CA VAL A 182 -9.27 4.25 -1.17
C VAL A 182 -8.41 5.46 -0.87
N GLY A 183 -7.11 5.34 -1.05
CA GLY A 183 -6.08 6.26 -0.60
C GLY A 183 -5.24 5.60 0.51
N PRO A 184 -4.68 6.37 1.46
CA PRO A 184 -4.72 7.83 1.58
C PRO A 184 -3.84 8.52 0.54
N ILE A 185 -4.09 9.80 0.30
CA ILE A 185 -3.16 10.71 -0.36
C ILE A 185 -2.96 11.95 0.52
N VAL A 186 -1.85 12.66 0.35
CA VAL A 186 -1.60 13.92 1.08
C VAL A 186 -1.39 15.06 0.09
N VAL A 187 -2.20 16.10 0.25
CA VAL A 187 -2.15 17.32 -0.56
C VAL A 187 -2.22 18.52 0.38
N GLU A 188 -1.29 19.46 0.27
CA GLU A 188 -1.27 20.71 1.02
C GLU A 188 -1.46 20.54 2.55
N GLY A 189 -0.81 19.53 3.12
CA GLY A 189 -0.91 19.27 4.56
C GLY A 189 -2.21 18.59 5.02
N ARG A 190 -3.03 18.15 4.08
CA ARG A 190 -4.27 17.41 4.35
C ARG A 190 -4.19 15.98 3.86
N VAL A 191 -4.61 15.04 4.70
CA VAL A 191 -4.76 13.63 4.34
C VAL A 191 -6.16 13.44 3.79
N MET A 192 -6.25 12.91 2.59
CA MET A 192 -7.52 12.68 1.90
C MET A 192 -7.75 11.20 1.68
N VAL A 193 -8.98 10.76 1.92
CA VAL A 193 -9.46 9.41 1.62
C VAL A 193 -10.80 9.50 0.91
N ILE A 194 -11.08 8.57 -0.01
CA ILE A 194 -12.35 8.56 -0.74
C ILE A 194 -13.11 7.29 -0.39
N SER A 195 -14.36 7.42 0.05
CA SER A 195 -15.23 6.27 0.25
C SER A 195 -15.69 5.68 -1.10
N LYS A 196 -16.03 4.40 -1.12
CA LYS A 196 -16.61 3.75 -2.31
C LYS A 196 -17.82 4.52 -2.87
N SER A 197 -18.61 5.18 -2.01
CA SER A 197 -19.74 6.01 -2.45
C SER A 197 -19.34 7.32 -3.13
N GLY A 198 -18.03 7.64 -3.20
CA GLY A 198 -17.48 8.85 -3.84
C GLY A 198 -17.47 10.08 -2.93
N LYS A 199 -17.51 9.89 -1.61
CA LYS A 199 -17.28 10.97 -0.65
C LYS A 199 -15.79 11.05 -0.33
N LEU A 200 -15.17 12.18 -0.64
CA LEU A 200 -13.84 12.54 -0.20
C LEU A 200 -13.94 13.09 1.23
N LEU A 201 -13.13 12.54 2.11
CA LEU A 201 -12.93 13.02 3.48
C LEU A 201 -11.52 13.58 3.59
N SER A 202 -11.37 14.71 4.27
CA SER A 202 -10.10 15.45 4.39
C SER A 202 -9.81 15.77 5.85
N PHE A 203 -8.58 15.48 6.29
CA PHE A 203 -8.12 15.63 7.68
C PHE A 203 -6.79 16.40 7.72
N ASP A 204 -6.54 17.15 8.78
CA ASP A 204 -5.21 17.74 8.99
C ASP A 204 -4.15 16.65 9.16
N ALA A 205 -3.05 16.72 8.43
CA ALA A 205 -2.02 15.68 8.41
C ALA A 205 -1.23 15.59 9.74
N ASN A 206 -1.21 16.64 10.55
CA ASN A 206 -0.48 16.65 11.82
C ASN A 206 -1.31 16.17 12.97
N THR A 207 -2.62 16.50 13.00
CA THR A 207 -3.50 16.28 14.15
C THR A 207 -4.57 15.23 13.90
N GLY A 208 -4.95 14.98 12.65
CA GLY A 208 -6.09 14.14 12.28
C GLY A 208 -7.43 14.85 12.43
N ASP A 209 -7.44 16.14 12.78
CA ASP A 209 -8.66 16.91 13.00
C ASP A 209 -9.32 17.36 11.69
N GLY A 210 -10.59 17.73 11.79
CA GLY A 210 -11.32 18.44 10.74
C GLY A 210 -11.71 17.57 9.56
N GLN A 211 -12.77 16.81 9.74
CA GLN A 211 -13.39 16.08 8.63
C GLN A 211 -14.18 17.02 7.73
N GLU A 212 -13.59 17.43 6.62
CA GLU A 212 -14.31 18.06 5.52
C GLU A 212 -14.79 16.99 4.54
N THR A 213 -15.96 17.21 3.92
CA THR A 213 -16.54 16.24 3.00
C THR A 213 -16.92 16.89 1.67
N LEU A 214 -16.43 16.32 0.57
CA LEU A 214 -16.76 16.72 -0.79
C LEU A 214 -17.21 15.47 -1.59
N ARG A 215 -18.16 15.63 -2.48
CA ARG A 215 -18.51 14.55 -3.42
C ARG A 215 -17.66 14.65 -4.68
N VAL A 216 -16.86 13.62 -4.97
CA VAL A 216 -15.91 13.62 -6.09
C VAL A 216 -16.18 12.52 -7.13
N GLY A 217 -17.20 11.69 -6.91
CA GLY A 217 -17.53 10.62 -7.83
C GLY A 217 -18.63 9.72 -7.31
N SER A 218 -18.73 8.54 -7.88
CA SER A 218 -19.59 7.46 -7.41
C SER A 218 -18.91 6.12 -7.69
N ASN A 219 -19.08 5.16 -6.79
CA ASN A 219 -18.47 3.83 -6.91
C ASN A 219 -16.96 3.88 -7.22
N VAL A 220 -16.21 4.66 -6.43
CA VAL A 220 -14.75 4.82 -6.55
C VAL A 220 -14.08 3.60 -5.94
N VAL A 221 -13.23 2.92 -6.70
CA VAL A 221 -12.57 1.66 -6.29
C VAL A 221 -11.04 1.70 -6.45
N THR A 222 -10.52 2.79 -7.01
CA THR A 222 -9.08 3.01 -7.19
C THR A 222 -8.65 4.28 -6.46
N PRO A 223 -7.44 4.29 -5.86
CA PRO A 223 -6.89 5.50 -5.26
C PRO A 223 -6.83 6.66 -6.25
N PRO A 224 -7.11 7.91 -5.82
CA PRO A 224 -6.96 9.06 -6.67
C PRO A 224 -5.51 9.25 -7.09
N GLN A 225 -5.30 9.82 -8.26
CA GLN A 225 -3.97 10.13 -8.79
C GLN A 225 -3.73 11.63 -8.80
N LEU A 226 -2.51 12.03 -8.45
CA LEU A 226 -2.09 13.43 -8.49
C LEU A 226 -1.21 13.70 -9.70
N GLY A 227 -1.50 14.74 -10.45
CA GLY A 227 -0.69 15.13 -11.60
C GLY A 227 -1.08 16.51 -12.13
N ALA A 228 -0.12 17.25 -12.66
CA ALA A 228 -0.35 18.57 -13.24
C ALA A 228 -1.12 19.56 -12.34
N GLY A 229 -0.92 19.48 -11.02
CA GLY A 229 -1.65 20.33 -10.05
C GLY A 229 -3.14 19.98 -9.88
N MET A 230 -3.54 18.78 -10.27
CA MET A 230 -4.91 18.28 -10.17
C MET A 230 -4.95 16.92 -9.49
N MET A 231 -6.09 16.60 -8.90
CA MET A 231 -6.45 15.28 -8.42
C MET A 231 -7.41 14.61 -9.42
N PHE A 232 -7.06 13.43 -9.88
CA PHE A 232 -7.87 12.64 -10.80
C PHE A 232 -8.55 11.49 -10.05
N VAL A 233 -9.86 11.35 -10.22
CA VAL A 233 -10.66 10.28 -9.61
C VAL A 233 -11.35 9.48 -10.72
N LEU A 234 -11.09 8.17 -10.73
CA LEU A 234 -11.73 7.23 -11.64
C LEU A 234 -12.86 6.49 -10.93
N SER A 235 -14.06 6.61 -11.48
CA SER A 235 -15.23 5.84 -11.04
C SER A 235 -15.31 4.50 -11.78
N ASN A 236 -15.92 3.50 -11.16
CA ASN A 236 -16.02 2.14 -11.73
C ASN A 236 -16.84 2.07 -13.04
N ASN A 237 -17.63 3.09 -13.35
CA ASN A 237 -18.33 3.23 -14.63
C ASN A 237 -17.47 3.82 -15.76
N GLY A 238 -16.17 4.01 -15.55
CA GLY A 238 -15.25 4.60 -16.51
C GLY A 238 -15.21 6.14 -16.52
N SER A 239 -15.99 6.81 -15.67
CA SER A 239 -15.95 8.28 -15.58
C SER A 239 -14.68 8.75 -14.89
N LEU A 240 -13.90 9.62 -15.54
CA LEU A 240 -12.73 10.29 -14.99
C LEU A 240 -13.09 11.73 -14.66
N SER A 241 -12.90 12.11 -13.40
CA SER A 241 -13.10 13.47 -12.90
C SER A 241 -11.78 14.10 -12.47
N ALA A 242 -11.58 15.39 -12.76
CA ALA A 242 -10.41 16.15 -12.35
C ALA A 242 -10.81 17.30 -11.43
N PHE A 243 -10.08 17.46 -10.33
CA PHE A 243 -10.29 18.49 -9.30
C PHE A 243 -9.02 19.29 -9.12
N ARG A 244 -9.17 20.60 -8.96
CA ARG A 244 -8.04 21.54 -8.77
C ARG A 244 -8.12 22.20 -7.41
#